data_7eaee6eb10620dd792107b1264bc73ca
#
_entry.id   7eaee6eb10620dd792107b1264bc73ca
#
_cell.length_a   1.000
_cell.length_b   1.000
_cell.length_c   1.000
_cell.angle_alpha   90.00
_cell.angle_beta   90.00
_cell.angle_gamma   90.00
#
_symmetry.space_group_name_H-M   'P 1'
#
loop_
_entity.id
_entity.type
_entity.pdbx_description
1 polymer ?
#
loop_
_entity_poly.entity_id
_entity_poly.type
_entity_poly.pdbx_seq_one_letter_code
_entity_poly.pdbx_strand_id
1 'polypeptide(L)'
;MIADINISEKSFGDKILMTNVKFSIDDGEKIGIVGRNGIGKSTLFNILSGSDKDFSGEIVFRRGVSVASTAQEHHNLADISVINYILNGLPEYASLSKIINEYPSFMGDNIRLINEYSEALDRFNQKDFYQIEEKIKRELGNFQLENVYNQPMESLSGGQKRLVEIIKIMHSNVHLALIYEPTNHMDYVAKQQFIDWVKSQAVSNVSMLIITHDRDVLGKVDRIIELKNGGSTSYSGNYDSYLKQNAMETSSGMVNFEQVERRITSLKQKVLDYQRLKEKSRNQSTIQRFKRLENSARDELSELEKREKPSFWIDKDSIEKLNYKTAARYEKFKSKNIRVNLRSSEARSKRVVASAKNATIGYSDKILLENINIDLRENEILELRGRNGAGKTTLIKALLNYGCDLHLADKNNLDNLPTVYDGELWINPDIRIGVYEQEISDKYLNLSLKNAIEQLYLDKNLPISDTKIRQLCSDYLFTSTDLDIPIMQLSGGQKARFQIISILANDPQLLILDEPTNHLDLPSIEELESALMRYSGAIIYVSHDNYFRQKLKGEVLALG
;
A
#
# COMPACT_ATOMS: atom_id res chain seq x y z
N MET A 1 -0.32 -16.19 -23.74
CA MET A 1 -1.33 -15.25 -23.20
C MET A 1 -2.43 -16.04 -22.49
N ILE A 2 -2.67 -15.77 -21.20
CA ILE A 2 -3.72 -16.41 -20.40
C ILE A 2 -4.93 -15.50 -20.19
N ALA A 3 -4.75 -14.19 -20.23
CA ALA A 3 -5.83 -13.21 -20.13
C ALA A 3 -5.53 -11.97 -20.97
N ASP A 4 -6.58 -11.39 -21.54
CA ASP A 4 -6.58 -10.08 -22.19
C ASP A 4 -7.61 -9.20 -21.49
N ILE A 5 -7.16 -8.05 -21.00
CA ILE A 5 -7.93 -7.14 -20.16
C ILE A 5 -8.13 -5.83 -20.93
N ASN A 6 -9.38 -5.46 -21.15
CA ASN A 6 -9.77 -4.21 -21.80
C ASN A 6 -10.98 -3.62 -21.07
N ILE A 7 -10.74 -2.78 -20.07
CA ILE A 7 -11.76 -2.07 -19.32
C ILE A 7 -11.85 -0.66 -19.88
N SER A 8 -12.96 -0.36 -20.56
CA SER A 8 -13.23 0.94 -21.16
C SER A 8 -13.65 1.96 -20.11
N GLU A 9 -14.48 1.54 -19.15
CA GLU A 9 -14.95 2.40 -18.05
C GLU A 9 -15.36 1.60 -16.83
N LYS A 10 -15.02 2.11 -15.65
CA LYS A 10 -15.59 1.73 -14.35
C LYS A 10 -15.86 2.97 -13.53
N SER A 11 -17.08 3.09 -13.04
CA SER A 11 -17.51 4.20 -12.18
C SER A 11 -18.15 3.71 -10.89
N PHE A 12 -18.17 4.56 -9.86
CA PHE A 12 -18.96 4.41 -8.65
C PHE A 12 -19.81 5.67 -8.48
N GLY A 13 -21.12 5.54 -8.70
CA GLY A 13 -22.01 6.68 -8.81
C GLY A 13 -21.52 7.64 -9.90
N ASP A 14 -21.37 8.91 -9.58
CA ASP A 14 -20.90 9.93 -10.53
C ASP A 14 -19.37 9.99 -10.70
N LYS A 15 -18.63 9.20 -9.92
CA LYS A 15 -17.16 9.21 -9.96
C LYS A 15 -16.63 8.14 -10.90
N ILE A 16 -16.02 8.56 -12.01
CA ILE A 16 -15.28 7.67 -12.89
C ILE A 16 -13.95 7.30 -12.23
N LEU A 17 -13.68 6.00 -12.11
CA LEU A 17 -12.47 5.45 -11.51
C LEU A 17 -11.46 5.00 -12.56
N MET A 18 -11.93 4.32 -13.62
CA MET A 18 -11.11 3.84 -14.74
C MET A 18 -11.77 4.21 -16.07
N THR A 19 -10.97 4.58 -17.07
CA THR A 19 -11.45 4.97 -18.40
C THR A 19 -10.77 4.23 -19.55
N ASN A 20 -9.62 3.64 -19.34
CA ASN A 20 -8.88 2.95 -20.42
C ASN A 20 -7.79 2.05 -19.82
N VAL A 21 -8.19 0.99 -19.14
CA VAL A 21 -7.23 0.00 -18.59
C VAL A 21 -7.10 -1.15 -19.59
N LYS A 22 -5.90 -1.28 -20.20
CA LYS A 22 -5.60 -2.30 -21.22
C LYS A 22 -4.26 -2.95 -20.98
N PHE A 23 -4.26 -4.26 -20.85
CA PHE A 23 -3.04 -5.08 -20.78
C PHE A 23 -3.39 -6.56 -20.97
N SER A 24 -2.40 -7.34 -21.36
CA SER A 24 -2.49 -8.81 -21.41
C SER A 24 -1.66 -9.43 -20.29
N ILE A 25 -1.91 -10.69 -19.97
CA ILE A 25 -1.11 -11.50 -19.06
C ILE A 25 -0.63 -12.73 -19.81
N ASP A 26 0.67 -12.97 -19.81
CA ASP A 26 1.26 -14.13 -20.45
C ASP A 26 1.49 -15.29 -19.45
N ASP A 27 1.69 -16.51 -19.97
CA ASP A 27 1.93 -17.69 -19.15
C ASP A 27 3.23 -17.53 -18.33
N GLY A 28 3.16 -17.79 -17.04
CA GLY A 28 4.29 -17.71 -16.12
C GLY A 28 4.77 -16.29 -15.81
N GLU A 29 4.12 -15.26 -16.35
CA GLU A 29 4.50 -13.87 -16.18
C GLU A 29 4.15 -13.34 -14.78
N LYS A 30 5.08 -12.60 -14.18
CA LYS A 30 4.88 -11.92 -12.89
C LYS A 30 4.76 -10.43 -13.11
N ILE A 31 3.59 -9.90 -12.81
CA ILE A 31 3.23 -8.51 -13.05
C ILE A 31 3.02 -7.80 -11.71
N GLY A 32 3.75 -6.71 -11.49
CA GLY A 32 3.50 -5.78 -10.39
C GLY A 32 2.49 -4.71 -10.79
N ILE A 33 1.47 -4.47 -9.99
CA ILE A 33 0.53 -3.35 -10.17
C ILE A 33 0.89 -2.27 -9.19
N VAL A 34 1.20 -1.09 -9.70
CA VAL A 34 1.48 0.11 -8.92
C VAL A 34 0.51 1.23 -9.26
N GLY A 35 0.40 2.21 -8.38
CA GLY A 35 -0.48 3.37 -8.57
C GLY A 35 -0.87 3.97 -7.24
N ARG A 36 -1.36 5.21 -7.26
CA ARG A 36 -1.75 5.94 -6.05
C ARG A 36 -2.88 5.26 -5.30
N ASN A 37 -2.97 5.52 -4.01
CA ASN A 37 -4.10 5.07 -3.21
C ASN A 37 -5.40 5.70 -3.74
N GLY A 38 -6.45 4.86 -3.85
CA GLY A 38 -7.75 5.26 -4.40
C GLY A 38 -7.84 5.30 -5.93
N ILE A 39 -6.80 4.89 -6.68
CA ILE A 39 -6.82 4.85 -8.16
C ILE A 39 -7.61 3.66 -8.74
N GLY A 40 -8.02 2.70 -7.89
CA GLY A 40 -8.80 1.55 -8.34
C GLY A 40 -8.05 0.21 -8.38
N LYS A 41 -6.87 0.09 -7.77
CA LYS A 41 -6.12 -1.19 -7.74
C LYS A 41 -6.96 -2.35 -7.21
N SER A 42 -7.63 -2.19 -6.07
CA SER A 42 -8.51 -3.20 -5.48
C SER A 42 -9.72 -3.51 -6.36
N THR A 43 -10.30 -2.48 -6.98
CA THR A 43 -11.42 -2.64 -7.93
C THR A 43 -11.01 -3.47 -9.13
N LEU A 44 -9.80 -3.23 -9.68
CA LEU A 44 -9.26 -4.06 -10.76
C LEU A 44 -9.17 -5.54 -10.35
N PHE A 45 -8.71 -5.83 -9.12
CA PHE A 45 -8.68 -7.22 -8.63
C PHE A 45 -10.07 -7.83 -8.45
N ASN A 46 -11.04 -7.06 -7.95
CA ASN A 46 -12.43 -7.52 -7.83
C ASN A 46 -13.05 -7.83 -9.20
N ILE A 47 -12.72 -7.06 -10.22
CA ILE A 47 -13.14 -7.31 -11.59
C ILE A 47 -12.47 -8.60 -12.12
N LEU A 48 -11.15 -8.75 -11.96
CA LEU A 48 -10.39 -9.90 -12.44
C LEU A 48 -10.76 -11.21 -11.70
N SER A 49 -11.12 -11.14 -10.43
CA SER A 49 -11.61 -12.29 -9.65
C SER A 49 -13.07 -12.65 -9.98
N GLY A 50 -13.78 -11.80 -10.74
CA GLY A 50 -15.20 -11.98 -11.08
C GLY A 50 -16.16 -11.57 -9.95
N SER A 51 -15.66 -10.96 -8.87
CA SER A 51 -16.49 -10.46 -7.76
C SER A 51 -17.23 -9.18 -8.13
N ASP A 52 -16.66 -8.35 -9.00
CA ASP A 52 -17.30 -7.15 -9.56
C ASP A 52 -17.50 -7.33 -11.07
N LYS A 53 -18.76 -7.28 -11.50
CA LYS A 53 -19.16 -7.43 -12.91
C LYS A 53 -19.71 -6.14 -13.53
N ASP A 54 -19.77 -5.09 -12.72
CA ASP A 54 -20.32 -3.80 -13.15
C ASP A 54 -19.19 -2.92 -13.73
N PHE A 55 -18.82 -3.16 -14.99
CA PHE A 55 -17.87 -2.36 -15.75
C PHE A 55 -18.16 -2.43 -17.25
N SER A 56 -17.68 -1.46 -18.01
CA SER A 56 -17.73 -1.45 -19.47
C SER A 56 -16.42 -1.95 -20.02
N GLY A 57 -16.49 -2.89 -20.97
CA GLY A 57 -15.32 -3.49 -21.59
C GLY A 57 -15.40 -5.01 -21.65
N GLU A 58 -14.27 -5.65 -21.85
CA GLU A 58 -14.20 -7.10 -21.97
C GLU A 58 -12.95 -7.65 -21.30
N ILE A 59 -13.09 -8.78 -20.61
CA ILE A 59 -11.97 -9.57 -20.08
C ILE A 59 -12.08 -10.97 -20.64
N VAL A 60 -11.07 -11.38 -21.41
CA VAL A 60 -11.02 -12.68 -22.04
C VAL A 60 -9.97 -13.54 -21.38
N PHE A 61 -10.40 -14.62 -20.73
CA PHE A 61 -9.49 -15.64 -20.23
C PHE A 61 -9.39 -16.80 -21.25
N ARG A 62 -8.19 -17.33 -21.41
CA ARG A 62 -8.02 -18.59 -22.14
C ARG A 62 -8.87 -19.70 -21.51
N ARG A 63 -9.47 -20.54 -22.34
CA ARG A 63 -10.33 -21.66 -21.86
C ARG A 63 -9.55 -22.56 -20.88
N GLY A 64 -10.16 -22.84 -19.73
CA GLY A 64 -9.60 -23.70 -18.69
C GLY A 64 -8.64 -23.01 -17.72
N VAL A 65 -8.49 -21.68 -17.79
CA VAL A 65 -7.67 -20.93 -16.82
C VAL A 65 -8.37 -20.94 -15.46
N SER A 66 -7.62 -21.37 -14.43
CA SER A 66 -8.03 -21.25 -13.03
C SER A 66 -7.40 -20.00 -12.42
N VAL A 67 -8.20 -19.25 -11.67
CA VAL A 67 -7.78 -18.01 -10.98
C VAL A 67 -7.99 -18.20 -9.48
N ALA A 68 -7.01 -17.81 -8.68
CA ALA A 68 -7.16 -17.67 -7.24
C ALA A 68 -6.74 -16.28 -6.79
N SER A 69 -7.44 -15.75 -5.79
CA SER A 69 -7.15 -14.42 -5.24
C SER A 69 -7.00 -14.48 -3.72
N THR A 70 -6.13 -13.61 -3.18
CA THR A 70 -6.11 -13.33 -1.75
C THR A 70 -7.35 -12.54 -1.37
N ALA A 71 -8.03 -12.94 -0.29
CA ALA A 71 -9.15 -12.17 0.26
C ALA A 71 -8.63 -10.87 0.91
N GLN A 72 -9.37 -9.78 0.72
CA GLN A 72 -9.07 -8.49 1.37
C GLN A 72 -9.71 -8.42 2.77
N GLU A 73 -10.92 -8.98 2.90
CA GLU A 73 -11.68 -9.04 4.15
C GLU A 73 -12.17 -10.46 4.40
N HIS A 74 -12.25 -10.82 5.65
CA HIS A 74 -12.63 -12.17 6.10
C HIS A 74 -13.96 -12.08 6.86
N HIS A 75 -15.07 -12.34 6.17
CA HIS A 75 -16.39 -12.38 6.75
C HIS A 75 -16.86 -13.83 6.93
N ASN A 76 -17.63 -14.10 7.99
CA ASN A 76 -18.30 -15.39 8.26
C ASN A 76 -17.36 -16.61 8.36
N LEU A 77 -16.19 -16.46 9.03
CA LEU A 77 -15.21 -17.53 9.22
C LEU A 77 -15.17 -18.08 10.66
N ALA A 78 -16.21 -17.85 11.46
CA ALA A 78 -16.23 -18.14 12.91
C ALA A 78 -15.81 -19.56 13.27
N ASP A 79 -16.29 -20.56 12.51
CA ASP A 79 -16.13 -21.98 12.84
C ASP A 79 -15.17 -22.75 11.95
N ILE A 80 -14.46 -22.07 11.04
CA ILE A 80 -13.58 -22.72 10.07
C ILE A 80 -12.14 -22.70 10.60
N SER A 81 -11.54 -23.89 10.81
CA SER A 81 -10.11 -23.99 11.17
C SER A 81 -9.22 -23.53 10.02
N VAL A 82 -8.00 -23.07 10.36
CA VAL A 82 -6.99 -22.62 9.39
C VAL A 82 -6.75 -23.67 8.30
N ILE A 83 -6.55 -24.92 8.70
CA ILE A 83 -6.31 -26.00 7.71
C ILE A 83 -7.51 -26.18 6.78
N ASN A 84 -8.73 -26.23 7.32
CA ASN A 84 -9.93 -26.39 6.50
C ASN A 84 -10.17 -25.17 5.58
N TYR A 85 -9.84 -23.98 6.05
CA TYR A 85 -9.90 -22.77 5.23
C TYR A 85 -8.96 -22.86 4.02
N ILE A 86 -7.72 -23.29 4.23
CA ILE A 86 -6.74 -23.47 3.14
C ILE A 86 -7.21 -24.56 2.18
N LEU A 87 -7.55 -25.75 2.69
CA LEU A 87 -7.97 -26.89 1.88
C LEU A 87 -9.23 -26.59 1.04
N ASN A 88 -10.26 -25.99 1.63
CA ASN A 88 -11.48 -25.60 0.91
C ASN A 88 -11.24 -24.49 -0.13
N GLY A 89 -10.19 -23.70 0.04
CA GLY A 89 -9.77 -22.69 -0.92
C GLY A 89 -8.94 -23.24 -2.10
N LEU A 90 -8.51 -24.51 -2.05
CA LEU A 90 -7.80 -25.13 -3.16
C LEU A 90 -8.78 -25.56 -4.27
N PRO A 91 -8.52 -25.20 -5.54
CA PRO A 91 -9.37 -25.57 -6.65
C PRO A 91 -9.58 -27.09 -6.74
N GLU A 92 -10.83 -27.50 -6.86
CA GLU A 92 -11.29 -28.91 -6.98
C GLU A 92 -11.10 -29.76 -5.70
N TYR A 93 -10.35 -29.34 -4.67
CA TYR A 93 -10.08 -30.16 -3.48
C TYR A 93 -11.39 -30.60 -2.80
N ALA A 94 -12.26 -29.66 -2.48
CA ALA A 94 -13.51 -29.95 -1.76
C ALA A 94 -14.43 -30.90 -2.55
N SER A 95 -14.55 -30.72 -3.87
CA SER A 95 -15.36 -31.58 -4.74
C SER A 95 -14.79 -32.98 -4.88
N LEU A 96 -13.49 -33.10 -5.12
CA LEU A 96 -12.80 -34.38 -5.25
C LEU A 96 -12.79 -35.14 -3.93
N SER A 97 -12.47 -34.47 -2.82
CA SER A 97 -12.50 -35.06 -1.48
C SER A 97 -13.89 -35.58 -1.11
N LYS A 98 -14.95 -34.85 -1.47
CA LYS A 98 -16.33 -35.28 -1.26
C LYS A 98 -16.62 -36.57 -2.04
N ILE A 99 -16.28 -36.64 -3.33
CA ILE A 99 -16.47 -37.84 -4.15
C ILE A 99 -15.72 -39.03 -3.55
N ILE A 100 -14.44 -38.84 -3.17
CA ILE A 100 -13.59 -39.90 -2.63
C ILE A 100 -14.14 -40.45 -1.30
N ASN A 101 -14.65 -39.58 -0.43
CA ASN A 101 -15.11 -39.97 0.90
C ASN A 101 -16.55 -40.52 0.91
N GLU A 102 -17.46 -40.00 0.07
CA GLU A 102 -18.88 -40.34 0.12
C GLU A 102 -19.25 -41.46 -0.85
N TYR A 103 -18.72 -41.51 -2.09
CA TYR A 103 -19.12 -42.47 -3.11
C TYR A 103 -18.94 -43.93 -2.71
N PRO A 104 -17.87 -44.35 -2.02
CA PRO A 104 -17.71 -45.76 -1.60
C PRO A 104 -18.90 -46.30 -0.80
N SER A 105 -19.64 -45.46 -0.10
CA SER A 105 -20.75 -45.87 0.76
C SER A 105 -22.06 -46.18 0.00
N PHE A 106 -22.23 -45.64 -1.22
CA PHE A 106 -23.48 -45.76 -1.97
C PHE A 106 -23.35 -46.09 -3.46
N MET A 107 -22.13 -46.12 -4.03
CA MET A 107 -21.92 -46.31 -5.45
C MET A 107 -22.30 -47.74 -5.92
N GLY A 108 -22.16 -48.77 -5.05
CA GLY A 108 -22.47 -50.18 -5.40
C GLY A 108 -21.88 -50.59 -6.75
N ASP A 109 -22.68 -51.25 -7.60
CA ASP A 109 -22.29 -51.66 -8.95
C ASP A 109 -22.62 -50.61 -10.05
N ASN A 110 -22.88 -49.37 -9.67
CA ASN A 110 -23.21 -48.32 -10.63
C ASN A 110 -21.97 -47.87 -11.38
N ILE A 111 -21.81 -48.32 -12.63
CA ILE A 111 -20.66 -48.09 -13.50
C ILE A 111 -20.35 -46.57 -13.63
N ARG A 112 -21.38 -45.72 -13.70
CA ARG A 112 -21.18 -44.28 -13.83
C ARG A 112 -20.51 -43.69 -12.57
N LEU A 113 -20.99 -44.04 -11.39
CA LEU A 113 -20.42 -43.56 -10.12
C LEU A 113 -19.01 -44.13 -9.88
N ILE A 114 -18.77 -45.38 -10.30
CA ILE A 114 -17.45 -46.01 -10.26
C ILE A 114 -16.47 -45.26 -11.15
N ASN A 115 -16.86 -44.88 -12.36
CA ASN A 115 -16.02 -44.09 -13.26
C ASN A 115 -15.75 -42.68 -12.69
N GLU A 116 -16.76 -42.00 -12.19
CA GLU A 116 -16.59 -40.68 -11.55
C GLU A 116 -15.63 -40.75 -10.33
N TYR A 117 -15.74 -41.81 -9.53
CA TYR A 117 -14.85 -42.07 -8.40
C TYR A 117 -13.40 -42.34 -8.86
N SER A 118 -13.20 -43.16 -9.89
CA SER A 118 -11.87 -43.44 -10.45
C SER A 118 -11.23 -42.19 -11.02
N GLU A 119 -11.97 -41.37 -11.76
CA GLU A 119 -11.51 -40.10 -12.29
C GLU A 119 -11.14 -39.10 -11.15
N ALA A 120 -11.94 -39.10 -10.08
CA ALA A 120 -11.66 -38.26 -8.92
C ALA A 120 -10.39 -38.69 -8.19
N LEU A 121 -10.12 -40.01 -8.04
CA LEU A 121 -8.88 -40.54 -7.47
C LEU A 121 -7.66 -40.16 -8.32
N ASP A 122 -7.75 -40.33 -9.64
CA ASP A 122 -6.67 -39.99 -10.54
C ASP A 122 -6.33 -38.48 -10.48
N ARG A 123 -7.36 -37.61 -10.48
CA ARG A 123 -7.18 -36.15 -10.35
C ARG A 123 -6.60 -35.76 -8.99
N PHE A 124 -7.09 -36.40 -7.92
CA PHE A 124 -6.60 -36.13 -6.55
C PHE A 124 -5.13 -36.50 -6.41
N ASN A 125 -4.72 -37.62 -7.03
CA ASN A 125 -3.32 -38.04 -7.09
C ASN A 125 -2.46 -37.13 -7.98
N GLN A 126 -2.95 -36.75 -9.18
CA GLN A 126 -2.23 -35.84 -10.09
C GLN A 126 -1.97 -34.47 -9.44
N LYS A 127 -2.89 -34.01 -8.59
CA LYS A 127 -2.74 -32.74 -7.84
C LYS A 127 -1.96 -32.89 -6.53
N ASP A 128 -1.49 -34.11 -6.23
CA ASP A 128 -0.71 -34.45 -5.02
C ASP A 128 -1.43 -34.07 -3.70
N PHE A 129 -2.76 -34.17 -3.70
CA PHE A 129 -3.61 -33.79 -2.57
C PHE A 129 -3.48 -34.75 -1.37
N TYR A 130 -2.97 -35.97 -1.55
CA TYR A 130 -2.71 -36.87 -0.43
C TYR A 130 -1.66 -36.35 0.55
N GLN A 131 -0.71 -35.55 0.08
CA GLN A 131 0.36 -34.97 0.90
C GLN A 131 0.14 -33.49 1.20
N ILE A 132 -0.97 -32.91 0.78
CA ILE A 132 -1.20 -31.46 0.82
C ILE A 132 -1.25 -30.92 2.25
N GLU A 133 -1.85 -31.66 3.18
CA GLU A 133 -1.92 -31.26 4.59
C GLU A 133 -0.54 -31.16 5.24
N GLU A 134 0.36 -32.13 4.97
CA GLU A 134 1.73 -32.10 5.47
C GLU A 134 2.54 -30.95 4.87
N LYS A 135 2.32 -30.66 3.58
CA LYS A 135 2.95 -29.51 2.92
C LYS A 135 2.48 -28.20 3.53
N ILE A 136 1.15 -28.04 3.74
CA ILE A 136 0.56 -26.85 4.39
C ILE A 136 1.10 -26.71 5.82
N LYS A 137 1.18 -27.82 6.59
CA LYS A 137 1.70 -27.79 7.96
C LYS A 137 3.15 -27.35 8.02
N ARG A 138 3.97 -27.84 7.11
CA ARG A 138 5.39 -27.41 6.99
C ARG A 138 5.48 -25.93 6.63
N GLU A 139 4.63 -25.45 5.72
CA GLU A 139 4.62 -24.05 5.30
C GLU A 139 4.13 -23.13 6.43
N LEU A 140 3.11 -23.56 7.18
CA LEU A 140 2.70 -22.86 8.41
C LEU A 140 3.88 -22.75 9.40
N GLY A 141 4.70 -23.80 9.54
CA GLY A 141 5.93 -23.77 10.32
C GLY A 141 6.95 -22.74 9.82
N ASN A 142 7.19 -22.70 8.52
CA ASN A 142 8.07 -21.71 7.90
C ASN A 142 7.64 -20.27 8.23
N PHE A 143 6.34 -20.00 8.25
CA PHE A 143 5.76 -18.70 8.59
C PHE A 143 5.48 -18.50 10.09
N GLN A 144 5.96 -19.38 10.99
CA GLN A 144 5.74 -19.34 12.44
C GLN A 144 4.24 -19.42 12.86
N LEU A 145 3.46 -20.17 12.11
CA LEU A 145 2.04 -20.40 12.34
C LEU A 145 1.73 -21.85 12.76
N GLU A 146 2.70 -22.60 13.29
CA GLU A 146 2.52 -23.99 13.69
C GLU A 146 1.38 -24.17 14.69
N ASN A 147 1.28 -23.24 15.66
CA ASN A 147 0.32 -23.30 16.77
C ASN A 147 -1.11 -22.97 16.35
N VAL A 148 -1.32 -22.43 15.14
CA VAL A 148 -2.66 -21.99 14.69
C VAL A 148 -3.35 -22.97 13.75
N TYR A 149 -2.71 -24.07 13.38
CA TYR A 149 -3.19 -25.08 12.43
C TYR A 149 -4.66 -25.48 12.63
N ASN A 150 -5.06 -25.77 13.88
CA ASN A 150 -6.42 -26.15 14.23
C ASN A 150 -7.27 -24.99 14.79
N GLN A 151 -6.72 -23.79 14.89
CA GLN A 151 -7.47 -22.65 15.43
C GLN A 151 -8.50 -22.14 14.44
N PRO A 152 -9.62 -21.55 14.90
CA PRO A 152 -10.55 -20.86 14.02
C PRO A 152 -9.89 -19.65 13.34
N MET A 153 -10.17 -19.44 12.05
CA MET A 153 -9.66 -18.29 11.31
C MET A 153 -9.98 -16.95 11.98
N GLU A 154 -11.11 -16.86 12.68
CA GLU A 154 -11.55 -15.63 13.34
C GLU A 154 -10.63 -15.22 14.50
N SER A 155 -10.04 -16.20 15.20
CA SER A 155 -9.13 -15.96 16.34
C SER A 155 -7.76 -15.40 15.93
N LEU A 156 -7.42 -15.42 14.63
CA LEU A 156 -6.14 -14.95 14.12
C LEU A 156 -6.07 -13.44 14.04
N SER A 157 -4.88 -12.89 14.31
CA SER A 157 -4.58 -11.49 14.01
C SER A 157 -4.67 -11.21 12.50
N GLY A 158 -4.87 -9.96 12.12
CA GLY A 158 -4.91 -9.55 10.71
C GLY A 158 -3.67 -10.00 9.91
N GLY A 159 -2.49 -9.90 10.51
CA GLY A 159 -1.24 -10.37 9.91
C GLY A 159 -1.20 -11.88 9.71
N GLN A 160 -1.65 -12.67 10.70
CA GLN A 160 -1.73 -14.12 10.60
C GLN A 160 -2.72 -14.56 9.52
N LYS A 161 -3.91 -13.93 9.45
CA LYS A 161 -4.88 -14.16 8.37
C LYS A 161 -4.26 -13.95 6.99
N ARG A 162 -3.44 -12.90 6.86
CA ARG A 162 -2.75 -12.58 5.61
C ARG A 162 -1.75 -13.66 5.20
N LEU A 163 -0.96 -14.16 6.15
CA LEU A 163 -0.02 -15.26 5.90
C LEU A 163 -0.75 -16.54 5.48
N VAL A 164 -1.87 -16.86 6.11
CA VAL A 164 -2.74 -18.00 5.73
C VAL A 164 -3.25 -17.86 4.29
N GLU A 165 -3.67 -16.64 3.87
CA GLU A 165 -4.05 -16.36 2.48
C GLU A 165 -2.90 -16.63 1.49
N ILE A 166 -1.69 -16.22 1.83
CA ILE A 166 -0.52 -16.46 0.98
C ILE A 166 -0.23 -17.97 0.89
N ILE A 167 -0.26 -18.70 2.01
CA ILE A 167 -0.06 -20.15 2.01
C ILE A 167 -1.12 -20.84 1.14
N LYS A 168 -2.38 -20.42 1.23
CA LYS A 168 -3.46 -20.92 0.36
C LYS A 168 -3.12 -20.73 -1.13
N ILE A 169 -2.67 -19.54 -1.52
CA ILE A 169 -2.26 -19.26 -2.90
C ILE A 169 -1.05 -20.11 -3.31
N MET A 170 -0.05 -20.25 -2.43
CA MET A 170 1.14 -21.06 -2.71
C MET A 170 0.80 -22.51 -3.07
N HIS A 171 -0.25 -23.07 -2.49
CA HIS A 171 -0.69 -24.44 -2.73
C HIS A 171 -1.86 -24.58 -3.70
N SER A 172 -2.44 -23.49 -4.20
CA SER A 172 -3.62 -23.51 -5.06
C SER A 172 -3.39 -24.09 -6.47
N ASN A 173 -2.12 -24.15 -6.91
CA ASN A 173 -1.73 -24.66 -8.24
C ASN A 173 -2.62 -24.12 -9.39
N VAL A 174 -2.81 -22.81 -9.41
CA VAL A 174 -3.64 -22.09 -10.39
C VAL A 174 -2.80 -21.55 -11.54
N HIS A 175 -3.47 -21.22 -12.65
CA HIS A 175 -2.81 -20.58 -13.80
C HIS A 175 -2.54 -19.08 -13.54
N LEU A 176 -3.42 -18.41 -12.77
CA LEU A 176 -3.29 -17.01 -12.42
C LEU A 176 -3.54 -16.80 -10.92
N ALA A 177 -2.54 -16.27 -10.22
CA ALA A 177 -2.64 -15.85 -8.83
C ALA A 177 -2.79 -14.32 -8.74
N LEU A 178 -3.84 -13.85 -8.09
CA LEU A 178 -4.09 -12.44 -7.78
C LEU A 178 -3.72 -12.18 -6.33
N ILE A 179 -2.65 -11.43 -6.10
CA ILE A 179 -2.05 -11.26 -4.76
C ILE A 179 -2.09 -9.77 -4.39
N TYR A 180 -2.81 -9.45 -3.31
CA TYR A 180 -2.99 -8.07 -2.86
C TYR A 180 -2.15 -7.78 -1.61
N GLU A 181 -1.21 -6.82 -1.70
CA GLU A 181 -0.34 -6.35 -0.61
C GLU A 181 0.21 -7.49 0.27
N PRO A 182 0.95 -8.46 -0.31
CA PRO A 182 1.33 -9.68 0.39
C PRO A 182 2.25 -9.45 1.58
N THR A 183 3.10 -8.44 1.51
CA THR A 183 4.17 -8.21 2.50
C THR A 183 3.73 -7.39 3.72
N ASN A 184 2.51 -6.85 3.71
CA ASN A 184 1.98 -6.17 4.88
C ASN A 184 1.93 -7.14 6.07
N HIS A 185 2.52 -6.75 7.20
CA HIS A 185 2.65 -7.52 8.45
C HIS A 185 3.60 -8.75 8.38
N MET A 186 4.33 -8.94 7.28
CA MET A 186 5.40 -9.95 7.23
C MET A 186 6.68 -9.41 7.89
N ASP A 187 7.32 -10.23 8.72
CA ASP A 187 8.69 -9.95 9.12
C ASP A 187 9.67 -10.23 7.97
N TYR A 188 10.93 -9.87 8.17
CA TYR A 188 11.95 -9.99 7.13
C TYR A 188 12.17 -11.44 6.66
N VAL A 189 11.93 -12.45 7.51
CA VAL A 189 12.07 -13.88 7.17
C VAL A 189 10.91 -14.33 6.30
N ALA A 190 9.68 -14.06 6.74
CA ALA A 190 8.46 -14.37 5.98
C ALA A 190 8.46 -13.66 4.61
N LYS A 191 8.88 -12.40 4.58
CA LYS A 191 9.04 -11.63 3.34
C LYS A 191 10.06 -12.29 2.39
N GLN A 192 11.22 -12.73 2.91
CA GLN A 192 12.23 -13.39 2.09
C GLN A 192 11.69 -14.71 1.53
N GLN A 193 10.99 -15.50 2.33
CA GLN A 193 10.35 -16.76 1.89
C GLN A 193 9.33 -16.51 0.78
N PHE A 194 8.48 -15.47 0.93
CA PHE A 194 7.54 -15.07 -0.12
C PHE A 194 8.27 -14.66 -1.41
N ILE A 195 9.32 -13.86 -1.31
CA ILE A 195 10.14 -13.45 -2.47
C ILE A 195 10.79 -14.67 -3.15
N ASP A 196 11.29 -15.62 -2.38
CA ASP A 196 11.92 -16.83 -2.93
C ASP A 196 10.87 -17.73 -3.58
N TRP A 197 9.66 -17.81 -3.02
CA TRP A 197 8.54 -18.49 -3.67
C TRP A 197 8.15 -17.83 -4.99
N VAL A 198 8.00 -16.49 -5.04
CA VAL A 198 7.72 -15.75 -6.29
C VAL A 198 8.78 -16.06 -7.36
N LYS A 199 10.05 -16.16 -6.99
CA LYS A 199 11.13 -16.54 -7.92
C LYS A 199 11.04 -18.00 -8.37
N SER A 200 10.72 -18.92 -7.46
CA SER A 200 10.66 -20.36 -7.77
C SER A 200 9.53 -20.68 -8.75
N GLN A 201 8.43 -19.95 -8.70
CA GLN A 201 7.29 -20.11 -9.59
C GLN A 201 7.58 -19.73 -11.05
N ALA A 202 8.74 -19.13 -11.35
CA ALA A 202 9.17 -18.95 -12.74
C ALA A 202 9.27 -20.28 -13.51
N VAL A 203 9.50 -21.38 -12.79
CA VAL A 203 9.63 -22.72 -13.38
C VAL A 203 8.27 -23.44 -13.49
N SER A 204 7.26 -23.02 -12.72
CA SER A 204 5.97 -23.74 -12.58
C SER A 204 4.83 -23.19 -13.45
N ASN A 205 5.10 -22.25 -14.36
CA ASN A 205 4.10 -21.63 -15.24
C ASN A 205 2.89 -20.95 -14.54
N VAL A 206 3.00 -20.61 -13.25
CA VAL A 206 1.98 -19.83 -12.56
C VAL A 206 2.21 -18.36 -12.85
N SER A 207 1.24 -17.72 -13.48
CA SER A 207 1.26 -16.26 -13.67
C SER A 207 0.78 -15.57 -12.42
N MET A 208 1.41 -14.44 -12.09
CA MET A 208 1.08 -13.69 -10.88
C MET A 208 0.79 -12.24 -11.20
N LEU A 209 -0.29 -11.72 -10.66
CA LEU A 209 -0.60 -10.30 -10.65
C LEU A 209 -0.54 -9.83 -9.19
N ILE A 210 0.43 -8.98 -8.87
CA ILE A 210 0.75 -8.59 -7.48
C ILE A 210 0.54 -7.09 -7.33
N ILE A 211 -0.44 -6.68 -6.52
CA ILE A 211 -0.55 -5.31 -6.06
C ILE A 211 0.34 -5.16 -4.83
N THR A 212 1.34 -4.29 -4.90
CA THR A 212 2.18 -4.00 -3.74
C THR A 212 2.91 -2.67 -3.87
N HIS A 213 3.25 -2.09 -2.72
CA HIS A 213 4.15 -0.95 -2.61
C HIS A 213 5.54 -1.37 -2.12
N ASP A 214 5.76 -2.67 -1.91
CA ASP A 214 7.04 -3.22 -1.49
C ASP A 214 8.02 -3.30 -2.68
N ARG A 215 9.07 -2.47 -2.59
CA ARG A 215 10.08 -2.34 -3.65
C ARG A 215 10.91 -3.61 -3.84
N ASP A 216 11.09 -4.43 -2.79
CA ASP A 216 11.82 -5.69 -2.89
C ASP A 216 11.04 -6.70 -3.74
N VAL A 217 9.71 -6.77 -3.57
CA VAL A 217 8.83 -7.60 -4.39
C VAL A 217 8.78 -7.08 -5.83
N LEU A 218 8.59 -5.76 -6.01
CA LEU A 218 8.60 -5.12 -7.34
C LEU A 218 9.96 -5.27 -8.05
N GLY A 219 11.04 -5.46 -7.30
CA GLY A 219 12.36 -5.80 -7.85
C GLY A 219 12.46 -7.22 -8.43
N LYS A 220 11.41 -8.07 -8.29
CA LYS A 220 11.40 -9.48 -8.71
C LYS A 220 10.32 -9.81 -9.74
N VAL A 221 9.55 -8.83 -10.18
CA VAL A 221 8.56 -8.99 -11.25
C VAL A 221 9.17 -8.82 -12.63
N ASP A 222 8.50 -9.34 -13.65
CA ASP A 222 8.94 -9.29 -15.04
C ASP A 222 8.46 -8.01 -15.74
N ARG A 223 7.35 -7.45 -15.25
CA ARG A 223 6.71 -6.25 -15.80
C ARG A 223 5.94 -5.51 -14.71
N ILE A 224 5.87 -4.19 -14.84
CA ILE A 224 5.08 -3.33 -13.96
C ILE A 224 4.00 -2.64 -14.77
N ILE A 225 2.78 -2.66 -14.25
CA ILE A 225 1.65 -1.89 -14.78
C ILE A 225 1.34 -0.78 -13.79
N GLU A 226 1.46 0.45 -14.24
CA GLU A 226 1.08 1.63 -13.46
C GLU A 226 -0.34 2.05 -13.83
N LEU A 227 -1.21 2.10 -12.83
CA LEU A 227 -2.52 2.73 -12.96
C LEU A 227 -2.38 4.23 -12.71
N LYS A 228 -2.66 5.04 -13.73
CA LYS A 228 -2.62 6.51 -13.64
C LYS A 228 -3.64 7.15 -14.56
N ASN A 229 -4.21 8.26 -14.11
CA ASN A 229 -5.16 9.07 -14.91
C ASN A 229 -6.33 8.24 -15.49
N GLY A 230 -6.84 7.27 -14.72
CA GLY A 230 -7.92 6.37 -15.15
C GLY A 230 -7.50 5.24 -16.09
N GLY A 231 -6.27 5.23 -16.61
CA GLY A 231 -5.76 4.22 -17.53
C GLY A 231 -4.64 3.37 -16.96
N SER A 232 -4.05 2.53 -17.80
CA SER A 232 -2.88 1.71 -17.48
C SER A 232 -1.71 1.99 -18.42
N THR A 233 -0.51 2.00 -17.87
CA THR A 233 0.75 2.05 -18.64
C THR A 233 1.62 0.87 -18.24
N SER A 234 2.15 0.15 -19.23
CA SER A 234 2.95 -1.06 -19.01
C SER A 234 4.44 -0.75 -19.20
N TYR A 235 5.26 -1.19 -18.24
CA TYR A 235 6.71 -1.01 -18.22
C TYR A 235 7.39 -2.37 -18.14
N SER A 236 8.23 -2.69 -19.09
CA SER A 236 8.96 -3.96 -19.11
C SER A 236 10.10 -3.97 -18.09
N GLY A 237 10.25 -5.09 -17.40
CA GLY A 237 11.26 -5.31 -16.38
C GLY A 237 10.79 -4.99 -14.97
N ASN A 238 11.74 -5.02 -14.05
CA ASN A 238 11.53 -4.85 -12.62
C ASN A 238 11.39 -3.37 -12.19
N TYR A 239 11.36 -3.13 -10.88
CA TYR A 239 11.19 -1.79 -10.31
C TYR A 239 12.24 -0.77 -10.80
N ASP A 240 13.52 -1.15 -10.87
CA ASP A 240 14.58 -0.24 -11.35
C ASP A 240 14.40 0.13 -12.83
N SER A 241 13.94 -0.82 -13.65
CA SER A 241 13.62 -0.58 -15.06
C SER A 241 12.40 0.32 -15.21
N TYR A 242 11.38 0.11 -14.37
CA TYR A 242 10.20 0.97 -14.29
C TYR A 242 10.56 2.42 -13.98
N LEU A 243 11.38 2.67 -12.95
CA LEU A 243 11.78 4.03 -12.57
C LEU A 243 12.47 4.77 -13.74
N LYS A 244 13.37 4.08 -14.44
CA LYS A 244 14.06 4.66 -15.61
C LYS A 244 13.11 4.98 -16.76
N GLN A 245 12.22 4.03 -17.10
CA GLN A 245 11.26 4.21 -18.19
C GLN A 245 10.24 5.29 -17.84
N ASN A 246 9.71 5.30 -16.62
CA ASN A 246 8.79 6.33 -16.15
C ASN A 246 9.42 7.73 -16.19
N ALA A 247 10.67 7.89 -15.78
CA ALA A 247 11.37 9.18 -15.85
C ALA A 247 11.53 9.66 -17.31
N MET A 248 11.86 8.76 -18.24
CA MET A 248 11.97 9.08 -19.68
C MET A 248 10.62 9.45 -20.29
N GLU A 249 9.57 8.66 -20.03
CA GLU A 249 8.21 8.93 -20.50
C GLU A 249 7.69 10.26 -19.97
N THR A 250 7.88 10.51 -18.67
CA THR A 250 7.51 11.77 -18.02
C THR A 250 8.23 12.95 -18.67
N SER A 251 9.53 12.84 -18.92
CA SER A 251 10.30 13.89 -19.58
C SER A 251 9.75 14.21 -20.98
N SER A 252 9.42 13.20 -21.77
CA SER A 252 8.81 13.35 -23.09
C SER A 252 7.40 13.95 -23.00
N GLY A 253 6.59 13.48 -22.07
CA GLY A 253 5.23 13.98 -21.82
C GLY A 253 5.21 15.47 -21.44
N MET A 254 6.16 15.90 -20.61
CA MET A 254 6.30 17.31 -20.23
C MET A 254 6.65 18.19 -21.44
N VAL A 255 7.54 17.73 -22.31
CA VAL A 255 7.90 18.47 -23.55
C VAL A 255 6.70 18.60 -24.48
N ASN A 256 5.97 17.51 -24.67
CA ASN A 256 4.78 17.48 -25.53
C ASN A 256 3.70 18.44 -24.99
N PHE A 257 3.46 18.47 -23.69
CA PHE A 257 2.46 19.37 -23.11
C PHE A 257 2.88 20.84 -23.16
N GLU A 258 4.16 21.15 -22.98
CA GLU A 258 4.67 22.52 -23.21
C GLU A 258 4.47 22.99 -24.65
N GLN A 259 4.55 22.10 -25.63
CA GLN A 259 4.23 22.44 -27.01
C GLN A 259 2.75 22.76 -27.17
N VAL A 260 1.87 22.00 -26.51
CA VAL A 260 0.43 22.28 -26.45
C VAL A 260 0.16 23.63 -25.79
N GLU A 261 0.78 23.95 -24.66
CA GLU A 261 0.63 25.28 -23.99
C GLU A 261 1.08 26.44 -24.89
N ARG A 262 2.22 26.27 -25.61
CA ARG A 262 2.67 27.26 -26.60
C ARG A 262 1.67 27.42 -27.76
N ARG A 263 1.08 26.30 -28.20
CA ARG A 263 0.06 26.32 -29.25
C ARG A 263 -1.20 27.05 -28.80
N ILE A 264 -1.67 26.76 -27.59
CA ILE A 264 -2.81 27.46 -26.95
C ILE A 264 -2.54 28.97 -26.90
N THR A 265 -1.35 29.38 -26.43
CA THR A 265 -0.97 30.80 -26.35
C THR A 265 -0.96 31.45 -27.72
N SER A 266 -0.38 30.77 -28.73
CA SER A 266 -0.36 31.25 -30.10
C SER A 266 -1.76 31.39 -30.71
N LEU A 267 -2.66 30.42 -30.45
CA LEU A 267 -4.04 30.46 -30.92
C LEU A 267 -4.84 31.58 -30.25
N LYS A 268 -4.68 31.82 -28.95
CA LYS A 268 -5.28 32.96 -28.27
C LYS A 268 -4.89 34.28 -28.88
N GLN A 269 -3.60 34.45 -29.20
CA GLN A 269 -3.11 35.65 -29.88
C GLN A 269 -3.71 35.78 -31.29
N LYS A 270 -3.74 34.69 -32.09
CA LYS A 270 -4.35 34.70 -33.43
C LYS A 270 -5.82 35.03 -33.41
N VAL A 271 -6.60 34.54 -32.41
CA VAL A 271 -8.03 34.89 -32.25
C VAL A 271 -8.17 36.39 -32.07
N LEU A 272 -7.36 36.99 -31.16
CA LEU A 272 -7.37 38.44 -30.92
C LEU A 272 -6.98 39.23 -32.19
N ASP A 273 -5.97 38.78 -32.93
CA ASP A 273 -5.50 39.44 -34.14
C ASP A 273 -6.56 39.37 -35.25
N TYR A 274 -7.20 38.20 -35.46
CA TYR A 274 -8.30 38.06 -36.43
C TYR A 274 -9.52 38.92 -36.05
N GLN A 275 -9.84 39.09 -34.78
CA GLN A 275 -10.89 40.00 -34.32
C GLN A 275 -10.54 41.44 -34.67
N ARG A 276 -9.34 41.92 -34.36
CA ARG A 276 -8.86 43.26 -34.69
C ARG A 276 -8.85 43.54 -36.19
N LEU A 277 -8.42 42.56 -37.01
CA LEU A 277 -8.39 42.68 -38.47
C LEU A 277 -9.79 42.68 -39.04
N LYS A 278 -10.73 41.93 -38.49
CA LYS A 278 -12.13 41.92 -38.87
C LYS A 278 -12.79 43.29 -38.59
N GLU A 279 -12.53 43.89 -37.42
CA GLU A 279 -13.05 45.21 -37.05
C GLU A 279 -12.50 46.35 -37.89
N LYS A 280 -11.24 46.28 -38.32
CA LYS A 280 -10.60 47.30 -39.17
C LYS A 280 -10.96 47.19 -40.66
N SER A 281 -11.49 46.05 -41.09
CA SER A 281 -11.79 45.83 -42.51
C SER A 281 -13.16 46.40 -42.88
N ARG A 282 -13.25 47.10 -44.06
CA ARG A 282 -14.50 47.57 -44.66
C ARG A 282 -15.00 46.64 -45.79
N ASN A 283 -14.20 45.68 -46.22
CA ASN A 283 -14.53 44.77 -47.31
C ASN A 283 -15.20 43.51 -46.77
N GLN A 284 -16.43 43.21 -47.24
CA GLN A 284 -17.26 42.11 -46.79
C GLN A 284 -16.61 40.72 -47.00
N SER A 285 -15.91 40.51 -48.10
CA SER A 285 -15.21 39.25 -48.37
C SER A 285 -14.02 39.03 -47.42
N THR A 286 -13.32 40.11 -47.09
CA THR A 286 -12.21 40.10 -46.11
C THR A 286 -12.70 39.81 -44.67
N ILE A 287 -13.82 40.43 -44.31
CA ILE A 287 -14.49 40.18 -42.99
C ILE A 287 -14.90 38.71 -42.89
N GLN A 288 -15.52 38.14 -43.95
CA GLN A 288 -15.92 36.73 -43.93
C GLN A 288 -14.71 35.80 -43.85
N ARG A 289 -13.60 36.14 -44.52
CA ARG A 289 -12.34 35.38 -44.43
C ARG A 289 -11.80 35.37 -43.00
N PHE A 290 -11.70 36.54 -42.35
CA PHE A 290 -11.20 36.63 -40.98
C PHE A 290 -12.15 35.93 -39.99
N LYS A 291 -13.47 35.98 -40.19
CA LYS A 291 -14.45 35.26 -39.41
C LYS A 291 -14.24 33.72 -39.49
N ARG A 292 -13.97 33.19 -40.68
CA ARG A 292 -13.66 31.74 -40.86
C ARG A 292 -12.37 31.37 -40.13
N LEU A 293 -11.31 32.16 -40.24
CA LEU A 293 -10.02 31.92 -39.57
C LEU A 293 -10.13 32.02 -38.05
N GLU A 294 -10.93 33.01 -37.57
CA GLU A 294 -11.23 33.15 -36.14
C GLU A 294 -11.97 31.92 -35.59
N ASN A 295 -13.01 31.46 -36.30
CA ASN A 295 -13.78 30.28 -35.88
C ASN A 295 -12.89 29.03 -35.86
N SER A 296 -12.13 28.78 -36.92
CA SER A 296 -11.20 27.64 -36.96
C SER A 296 -10.17 27.69 -35.83
N ALA A 297 -9.63 28.86 -35.48
CA ALA A 297 -8.70 29.00 -34.38
C ALA A 297 -9.38 28.82 -33.02
N ARG A 298 -10.64 29.21 -32.86
CA ARG A 298 -11.43 28.97 -31.66
C ARG A 298 -11.78 27.51 -31.44
N ASP A 299 -12.13 26.81 -32.54
CA ASP A 299 -12.45 25.39 -32.51
C ASP A 299 -11.21 24.59 -32.07
N GLU A 300 -10.04 24.84 -32.69
CA GLU A 300 -8.77 24.23 -32.30
C GLU A 300 -8.40 24.57 -30.84
N LEU A 301 -8.59 25.84 -30.42
CA LEU A 301 -8.33 26.28 -29.07
C LEU A 301 -9.22 25.54 -28.06
N SER A 302 -10.51 25.39 -28.35
CA SER A 302 -11.47 24.70 -27.50
C SER A 302 -11.12 23.22 -27.34
N GLU A 303 -10.63 22.55 -28.41
CA GLU A 303 -10.17 21.17 -28.32
C GLU A 303 -8.91 21.03 -27.46
N LEU A 304 -7.96 21.95 -27.60
CA LEU A 304 -6.71 21.91 -26.85
C LEU A 304 -6.91 22.29 -25.38
N GLU A 305 -7.84 23.22 -25.07
CA GLU A 305 -8.17 23.62 -23.68
C GLU A 305 -8.92 22.52 -22.91
N LYS A 306 -9.59 21.60 -23.60
CA LYS A 306 -10.21 20.42 -22.98
C LYS A 306 -9.18 19.39 -22.47
N ARG A 307 -7.91 19.47 -22.96
CA ARG A 307 -6.86 18.57 -22.51
C ARG A 307 -6.45 18.90 -21.08
N GLU A 308 -6.65 17.95 -20.20
CA GLU A 308 -6.21 18.11 -18.80
C GLU A 308 -4.67 18.22 -18.75
N LYS A 309 -4.20 19.09 -17.84
CA LYS A 309 -2.79 19.23 -17.56
C LYS A 309 -2.28 17.92 -16.96
N PRO A 310 -1.31 17.24 -17.58
CA PRO A 310 -0.80 15.99 -17.05
C PRO A 310 -0.10 16.22 -15.70
N SER A 311 -0.23 15.23 -14.85
CA SER A 311 0.39 15.20 -13.53
C SER A 311 1.29 13.99 -13.46
N PHE A 312 2.58 14.19 -13.20
CA PHE A 312 3.60 13.15 -13.23
C PHE A 312 4.22 12.94 -11.85
N TRP A 313 4.66 11.72 -11.59
CA TRP A 313 5.53 11.39 -10.48
C TRP A 313 6.82 10.77 -11.02
N ILE A 314 7.95 11.24 -10.51
CA ILE A 314 9.29 10.66 -10.72
C ILE A 314 9.87 10.47 -9.31
N ASP A 315 10.51 9.35 -9.07
CA ASP A 315 11.22 9.09 -7.81
C ASP A 315 12.38 10.09 -7.60
N LYS A 316 12.71 10.36 -6.34
CA LYS A 316 13.70 11.40 -5.98
C LYS A 316 15.09 11.07 -6.50
N ASP A 317 15.51 9.83 -6.45
CA ASP A 317 16.83 9.40 -6.95
C ASP A 317 16.97 9.60 -8.47
N SER A 318 15.85 9.45 -9.21
CA SER A 318 15.81 9.76 -10.64
C SER A 318 15.73 11.27 -10.91
N ILE A 319 15.05 12.05 -10.06
CA ILE A 319 15.02 13.52 -10.16
C ILE A 319 16.42 14.11 -10.01
N GLU A 320 17.22 13.63 -9.08
CA GLU A 320 18.60 14.10 -8.86
C GLU A 320 19.51 13.88 -10.07
N LYS A 321 19.19 12.88 -10.90
CA LYS A 321 19.92 12.59 -12.16
C LYS A 321 19.43 13.40 -13.34
N LEU A 322 18.32 14.15 -13.21
CA LEU A 322 17.81 15.02 -14.28
C LEU A 322 18.72 16.24 -14.46
N ASN A 323 18.84 16.70 -15.71
CA ASN A 323 19.47 18.00 -15.95
C ASN A 323 18.60 19.14 -15.39
N TYR A 324 19.21 20.27 -15.06
CA TYR A 324 18.56 21.43 -14.45
C TYR A 324 17.28 21.89 -15.20
N LYS A 325 17.30 21.91 -16.55
CA LYS A 325 16.15 22.32 -17.34
C LYS A 325 14.97 21.38 -17.19
N THR A 326 15.23 20.07 -17.18
CA THR A 326 14.19 19.04 -17.00
C THR A 326 13.65 19.04 -15.57
N ALA A 327 14.52 19.21 -14.57
CA ALA A 327 14.11 19.33 -13.17
C ALA A 327 13.20 20.56 -12.91
N ALA A 328 13.60 21.72 -13.44
CA ALA A 328 12.78 22.95 -13.36
C ALA A 328 11.43 22.81 -14.08
N ARG A 329 11.40 22.05 -15.19
CA ARG A 329 10.16 21.72 -15.91
C ARG A 329 9.28 20.76 -15.10
N TYR A 330 9.89 19.76 -14.47
CA TYR A 330 9.17 18.79 -13.63
C TYR A 330 8.40 19.45 -12.49
N GLU A 331 8.95 20.45 -11.83
CA GLU A 331 8.24 21.18 -10.76
C GLU A 331 6.89 21.78 -11.20
N LYS A 332 6.72 22.09 -12.52
CA LYS A 332 5.43 22.58 -13.05
C LYS A 332 4.38 21.48 -13.23
N PHE A 333 4.82 20.23 -13.41
CA PHE A 333 3.99 19.08 -13.73
C PHE A 333 3.98 18.02 -12.65
N LYS A 334 4.70 18.24 -11.56
CA LYS A 334 4.76 17.32 -10.42
C LYS A 334 3.38 17.04 -9.85
N SER A 335 3.05 15.78 -9.70
CA SER A 335 1.81 15.37 -9.05
C SER A 335 1.77 15.85 -7.60
N LYS A 336 0.60 16.26 -7.14
CA LYS A 336 0.42 16.62 -5.73
C LYS A 336 0.80 15.42 -4.86
N ASN A 337 1.58 15.65 -3.83
CA ASN A 337 1.93 14.66 -2.82
C ASN A 337 1.63 15.20 -1.42
N ILE A 338 1.64 14.33 -0.43
CA ILE A 338 1.54 14.76 0.97
C ILE A 338 2.69 15.71 1.29
N ARG A 339 2.45 16.65 2.18
CA ARG A 339 3.48 17.60 2.66
C ARG A 339 3.79 17.31 4.11
N VAL A 340 4.87 16.59 4.33
CA VAL A 340 5.35 16.26 5.68
C VAL A 340 6.34 17.35 6.12
N ASN A 341 5.90 18.23 7.02
CA ASN A 341 6.73 19.29 7.56
C ASN A 341 7.24 18.88 8.94
N LEU A 342 8.50 18.51 9.03
CA LEU A 342 9.19 18.19 10.25
C LEU A 342 10.21 19.29 10.62
N ARG A 343 10.54 19.37 11.90
CA ARG A 343 11.52 20.30 12.44
C ARG A 343 12.90 20.05 11.81
N SER A 344 13.49 21.07 11.22
CA SER A 344 14.79 21.01 10.54
C SER A 344 15.83 21.98 11.16
N SER A 345 15.76 22.25 12.47
CA SER A 345 16.77 23.10 13.11
C SER A 345 18.06 22.29 13.34
N GLU A 346 19.21 22.90 13.13
CA GLU A 346 20.49 22.32 13.55
C GLU A 346 20.46 22.14 15.07
N ALA A 347 20.25 20.89 15.52
CA ALA A 347 20.34 20.59 16.94
C ALA A 347 21.79 20.73 17.39
N ARG A 348 22.03 21.68 18.30
CA ARG A 348 23.36 21.94 18.86
C ARG A 348 23.65 21.13 20.13
N SER A 349 22.64 20.40 20.67
CA SER A 349 22.79 19.67 21.91
C SER A 349 22.82 18.17 21.66
N LYS A 350 23.72 17.44 22.31
CA LYS A 350 23.75 15.99 22.41
C LYS A 350 22.93 15.53 23.64
N ARG A 351 21.76 16.12 23.83
CA ARG A 351 20.90 15.81 24.98
C ARG A 351 20.35 14.38 24.83
N VAL A 352 20.40 13.61 25.92
CA VAL A 352 19.75 12.28 25.96
C VAL A 352 18.24 12.49 25.90
N VAL A 353 17.59 11.76 25.04
CA VAL A 353 16.14 11.83 24.75
C VAL A 353 15.41 10.65 25.37
N ALA A 354 15.97 9.46 25.22
CA ALA A 354 15.46 8.23 25.82
C ALA A 354 16.61 7.31 26.21
N SER A 355 16.45 6.59 27.31
CA SER A 355 17.43 5.59 27.74
C SER A 355 16.75 4.37 28.36
N ALA A 356 17.41 3.23 28.21
CA ALA A 356 17.12 2.00 28.93
C ALA A 356 18.42 1.46 29.51
N LYS A 357 18.42 1.01 30.77
CA LYS A 357 19.59 0.44 31.43
C LYS A 357 19.23 -0.91 32.01
N ASN A 358 19.83 -1.97 31.46
CA ASN A 358 19.64 -3.36 31.86
C ASN A 358 18.16 -3.73 32.03
N ALA A 359 17.28 -3.18 31.16
CA ALA A 359 15.85 -3.34 31.33
C ALA A 359 15.40 -4.75 30.95
N THR A 360 14.60 -5.36 31.84
CA THR A 360 13.95 -6.66 31.63
C THR A 360 12.45 -6.44 31.58
N ILE A 361 11.82 -6.81 30.46
CA ILE A 361 10.44 -6.43 30.13
C ILE A 361 9.65 -7.67 29.70
N GLY A 362 8.39 -7.75 30.10
CA GLY A 362 7.49 -8.84 29.71
C GLY A 362 6.04 -8.58 30.07
N TYR A 363 5.23 -9.64 30.10
CA TYR A 363 3.82 -9.61 30.50
C TYR A 363 3.56 -10.68 31.54
N SER A 364 2.84 -10.32 32.60
CA SER A 364 2.49 -11.23 33.69
C SER A 364 3.70 -12.07 34.18
N ASP A 365 3.75 -13.34 33.83
CA ASP A 365 4.81 -14.26 34.27
C ASP A 365 5.82 -14.59 33.13
N LYS A 366 5.72 -13.94 31.98
CA LYS A 366 6.58 -14.21 30.82
C LYS A 366 7.50 -13.03 30.51
N ILE A 367 8.79 -13.22 30.75
CA ILE A 367 9.82 -12.30 30.30
C ILE A 367 9.96 -12.45 28.78
N LEU A 368 9.97 -11.35 28.04
CA LEU A 368 10.14 -11.28 26.59
C LEU A 368 11.47 -10.69 26.17
N LEU A 369 11.95 -9.70 26.92
CA LEU A 369 13.16 -8.95 26.63
C LEU A 369 14.01 -8.89 27.89
N GLU A 370 15.29 -9.20 27.76
CA GLU A 370 16.26 -9.18 28.86
C GLU A 370 17.44 -8.29 28.52
N ASN A 371 17.94 -7.58 29.52
CA ASN A 371 19.17 -6.79 29.46
C ASN A 371 19.19 -5.77 28.31
N ILE A 372 18.08 -5.06 28.11
CA ILE A 372 17.96 -4.03 27.08
C ILE A 372 18.71 -2.76 27.52
N ASN A 373 19.61 -2.29 26.65
CA ASN A 373 20.38 -1.07 26.85
C ASN A 373 20.15 -0.14 25.65
N ILE A 374 19.76 1.11 25.92
CA ILE A 374 19.51 2.18 24.93
C ILE A 374 20.07 3.48 25.50
N ASP A 375 20.81 4.25 24.70
CA ASP A 375 21.18 5.65 24.96
C ASP A 375 20.92 6.47 23.69
N LEU A 376 19.71 6.99 23.56
CA LEU A 376 19.27 7.73 22.36
C LEU A 376 19.34 9.23 22.61
N ARG A 377 20.03 9.94 21.73
CA ARG A 377 20.22 11.38 21.78
C ARG A 377 19.52 12.11 20.64
N GLU A 378 19.41 13.43 20.76
CA GLU A 378 18.90 14.27 19.67
C GLU A 378 19.72 14.03 18.38
N ASN A 379 19.04 14.00 17.22
CA ASN A 379 19.57 13.66 15.89
C ASN A 379 20.03 12.20 15.73
N GLU A 380 19.78 11.33 16.67
CA GLU A 380 20.09 9.91 16.53
C GLU A 380 18.86 9.13 16.12
N ILE A 381 19.11 8.03 15.40
CA ILE A 381 18.10 7.13 14.88
C ILE A 381 18.40 5.74 15.44
N LEU A 382 17.38 5.11 16.04
CA LEU A 382 17.42 3.75 16.56
C LEU A 382 16.45 2.87 15.80
N GLU A 383 16.96 1.85 15.12
CA GLU A 383 16.17 0.80 14.49
C GLU A 383 15.94 -0.34 15.49
N LEU A 384 14.69 -0.68 15.77
CA LEU A 384 14.34 -1.91 16.49
C LEU A 384 14.14 -3.05 15.49
N ARG A 385 15.06 -4.01 15.47
CA ARG A 385 15.06 -5.12 14.52
C ARG A 385 14.78 -6.43 15.21
N GLY A 386 13.87 -7.23 14.68
CA GLY A 386 13.54 -8.55 15.21
C GLY A 386 12.39 -9.18 14.45
N ARG A 387 12.17 -10.48 14.64
CA ARG A 387 11.03 -11.21 14.08
C ARG A 387 9.71 -10.73 14.65
N ASN A 388 8.58 -11.12 14.03
CA ASN A 388 7.27 -10.90 14.62
C ASN A 388 7.19 -11.66 15.96
N GLY A 389 6.65 -10.98 16.99
CA GLY A 389 6.62 -11.52 18.35
C GLY A 389 7.92 -11.37 19.15
N ALA A 390 9.01 -10.81 18.62
CA ALA A 390 10.27 -10.57 19.33
C ALA A 390 10.19 -9.44 20.38
N GLY A 391 9.03 -8.84 20.61
CA GLY A 391 8.86 -7.82 21.65
C GLY A 391 9.11 -6.37 21.20
N LYS A 392 9.20 -6.08 19.89
CA LYS A 392 9.42 -4.70 19.38
C LYS A 392 8.36 -3.71 19.89
N THR A 393 7.09 -4.01 19.65
CA THR A 393 5.97 -3.18 20.14
C THR A 393 5.86 -3.18 21.65
N THR A 394 6.27 -4.29 22.31
CA THR A 394 6.35 -4.37 23.78
C THR A 394 7.36 -3.39 24.35
N LEU A 395 8.56 -3.31 23.74
CA LEU A 395 9.59 -2.33 24.13
C LEU A 395 9.11 -0.89 23.93
N ILE A 396 8.46 -0.60 22.80
CA ILE A 396 7.87 0.73 22.54
C ILE A 396 6.83 1.07 23.62
N LYS A 397 5.91 0.16 23.91
CA LYS A 397 4.88 0.37 24.94
C LYS A 397 5.50 0.54 26.35
N ALA A 398 6.52 -0.24 26.68
CA ALA A 398 7.21 -0.11 27.95
C ALA A 398 7.92 1.25 28.07
N LEU A 399 8.64 1.70 27.04
CA LEU A 399 9.27 3.02 27.02
C LEU A 399 8.25 4.14 27.21
N LEU A 400 7.10 4.07 26.55
CA LEU A 400 6.05 5.09 26.66
C LEU A 400 5.38 5.10 28.04
N ASN A 401 5.17 3.93 28.67
CA ASN A 401 4.47 3.83 29.95
C ASN A 401 5.36 4.12 31.15
N TYR A 402 6.60 3.63 31.12
CA TYR A 402 7.52 3.74 32.27
C TYR A 402 8.58 4.82 32.08
N GLY A 403 8.90 5.16 30.83
CA GLY A 403 9.88 6.18 30.53
C GLY A 403 9.34 7.61 30.64
N CYS A 404 8.04 7.80 30.58
CA CYS A 404 7.37 9.07 30.81
C CYS A 404 6.60 9.02 32.13
N ASP A 405 6.72 10.03 32.99
CA ASP A 405 5.83 10.22 34.15
C ASP A 405 4.36 10.51 33.74
N LEU A 406 4.10 10.51 32.46
CA LEU A 406 2.80 10.67 31.85
C LEU A 406 2.08 9.32 31.80
N HIS A 407 1.10 9.15 32.65
CA HIS A 407 0.08 8.11 32.52
C HIS A 407 -0.72 8.31 31.23
N LEU A 408 -0.11 8.02 30.06
CA LEU A 408 -0.75 8.08 28.72
C LEU A 408 -1.70 6.89 28.51
N ALA A 409 -1.78 5.97 29.46
CA ALA A 409 -2.72 4.87 29.37
C ALA A 409 -4.11 5.32 29.77
N ASP A 410 -5.07 5.23 28.86
CA ASP A 410 -6.48 5.09 29.21
C ASP A 410 -6.60 3.99 30.27
N LYS A 411 -7.02 4.35 31.48
CA LYS A 411 -7.13 3.46 32.66
C LYS A 411 -7.99 2.21 32.42
N ASN A 412 -8.59 2.06 31.27
CA ASN A 412 -9.48 0.96 30.90
C ASN A 412 -8.80 -0.27 30.26
N ASN A 413 -7.46 -0.24 30.03
CA ASN A 413 -6.71 -1.36 29.41
C ASN A 413 -5.49 -1.77 30.24
N LEU A 414 -5.62 -1.81 31.56
CA LEU A 414 -4.53 -2.19 32.50
C LEU A 414 -4.04 -3.64 32.32
N ASP A 415 -4.86 -4.53 31.77
CA ASP A 415 -4.53 -5.97 31.67
C ASP A 415 -3.53 -6.30 30.53
N ASN A 416 -3.19 -5.35 29.66
CA ASN A 416 -2.31 -5.55 28.49
C ASN A 416 -1.06 -4.64 28.47
N LEU A 417 -0.66 -4.08 29.61
CA LEU A 417 0.55 -3.27 29.70
C LEU A 417 1.78 -4.15 30.01
N PRO A 418 2.93 -3.93 29.30
CA PRO A 418 4.15 -4.62 29.65
C PRO A 418 4.64 -4.21 31.04
N THR A 419 5.21 -5.15 31.78
CA THR A 419 5.82 -4.94 33.09
C THR A 419 7.33 -4.86 32.95
N VAL A 420 7.96 -3.90 33.64
CA VAL A 420 9.41 -3.83 33.79
C VAL A 420 9.77 -4.58 35.08
N TYR A 421 10.50 -5.69 34.95
CA TYR A 421 10.89 -6.55 36.08
C TYR A 421 12.22 -6.12 36.70
N ASP A 422 13.12 -5.57 35.87
CA ASP A 422 14.44 -5.08 36.33
C ASP A 422 14.93 -3.97 35.40
N GLY A 423 15.86 -3.16 35.92
CA GLY A 423 16.45 -2.04 35.18
C GLY A 423 15.60 -0.78 35.17
N GLU A 424 16.03 0.18 34.37
CA GLU A 424 15.41 1.52 34.30
C GLU A 424 15.07 1.87 32.84
N LEU A 425 13.87 2.43 32.64
CA LEU A 425 13.45 3.08 31.42
C LEU A 425 13.22 4.57 31.68
N TRP A 426 13.73 5.42 30.82
CA TRP A 426 13.57 6.85 30.96
C TRP A 426 13.42 7.55 29.63
N ILE A 427 12.47 8.46 29.54
CA ILE A 427 12.32 9.43 28.46
C ILE A 427 12.34 10.83 29.10
N ASN A 428 13.01 11.75 28.46
CA ASN A 428 13.08 13.11 28.93
C ASN A 428 11.67 13.73 29.05
N PRO A 429 11.24 14.16 30.24
CA PRO A 429 9.90 14.69 30.46
C PRO A 429 9.61 16.02 29.76
N ASP A 430 10.67 16.77 29.39
CA ASP A 430 10.53 18.08 28.76
C ASP A 430 10.31 18.01 27.24
N ILE A 431 10.30 16.82 26.65
CA ILE A 431 10.17 16.66 25.21
C ILE A 431 8.74 16.27 24.81
N ARG A 432 8.39 16.65 23.59
CA ARG A 432 7.14 16.20 22.96
C ARG A 432 7.42 14.96 22.12
N ILE A 433 6.56 13.95 22.28
CA ILE A 433 6.65 12.66 21.59
C ILE A 433 5.57 12.59 20.53
N GLY A 434 5.96 12.12 19.34
CA GLY A 434 5.04 11.71 18.28
C GLY A 434 5.09 10.20 18.10
N VAL A 435 3.95 9.52 18.26
CA VAL A 435 3.86 8.06 18.12
C VAL A 435 3.00 7.72 16.90
N TYR A 436 3.55 6.92 16.00
CA TYR A 436 2.84 6.28 14.90
C TYR A 436 2.55 4.83 15.29
N GLU A 437 1.30 4.56 15.60
CA GLU A 437 0.86 3.22 16.02
C GLU A 437 0.32 2.42 14.83
N GLN A 438 0.32 1.09 14.93
CA GLN A 438 -0.24 0.23 13.88
C GLN A 438 -1.75 0.44 13.70
N GLU A 439 -2.48 0.73 14.77
CA GLU A 439 -3.92 0.95 14.77
C GLU A 439 -4.27 2.33 15.31
N ILE A 440 -5.34 2.90 14.78
CA ILE A 440 -5.86 4.19 15.27
C ILE A 440 -6.66 3.93 16.55
N SER A 441 -6.45 4.77 17.56
CA SER A 441 -7.19 4.67 18.83
C SER A 441 -8.71 4.71 18.60
N ASP A 442 -9.43 3.82 19.30
CA ASP A 442 -10.90 3.64 19.20
C ASP A 442 -11.68 4.94 19.40
N LYS A 443 -11.15 5.87 20.20
CA LYS A 443 -11.76 7.17 20.46
C LYS A 443 -11.98 8.01 19.20
N TYR A 444 -11.19 7.79 18.14
CA TYR A 444 -11.31 8.54 16.87
C TYR A 444 -12.12 7.79 15.81
N LEU A 445 -12.27 6.46 15.90
CA LEU A 445 -12.81 5.62 14.84
C LEU A 445 -14.22 6.04 14.39
N ASN A 446 -15.07 6.42 15.33
CA ASN A 446 -16.46 6.82 15.06
C ASN A 446 -16.63 8.31 14.73
N LEU A 447 -15.58 9.11 14.86
CA LEU A 447 -15.60 10.52 14.52
C LEU A 447 -15.40 10.73 13.03
N SER A 448 -16.05 11.75 12.45
CA SER A 448 -15.70 12.21 11.11
C SER A 448 -14.25 12.71 11.08
N LEU A 449 -13.59 12.66 9.92
CA LEU A 449 -12.20 13.12 9.77
C LEU A 449 -11.99 14.53 10.34
N LYS A 450 -12.94 15.45 10.07
CA LYS A 450 -12.89 16.81 10.61
C LYS A 450 -12.87 16.80 12.13
N ASN A 451 -13.84 16.12 12.74
CA ASN A 451 -14.00 16.07 14.19
C ASN A 451 -12.85 15.29 14.86
N ALA A 452 -12.32 14.26 14.20
CA ALA A 452 -11.17 13.51 14.70
C ALA A 452 -9.90 14.39 14.73
N ILE A 453 -9.65 15.22 13.71
CA ILE A 453 -8.53 16.17 13.71
C ILE A 453 -8.74 17.23 14.82
N GLU A 454 -9.94 17.76 14.97
CA GLU A 454 -10.26 18.73 16.02
C GLU A 454 -10.02 18.14 17.42
N GLN A 455 -10.57 16.95 17.69
CA GLN A 455 -10.39 16.24 18.95
C GLN A 455 -8.92 15.92 19.23
N LEU A 456 -8.18 15.50 18.22
CA LEU A 456 -6.75 15.24 18.30
C LEU A 456 -5.94 16.46 18.79
N TYR A 457 -6.25 17.64 18.26
CA TYR A 457 -5.58 18.86 18.67
C TYR A 457 -6.00 19.29 20.08
N LEU A 458 -7.28 19.12 20.44
CA LEU A 458 -7.77 19.35 21.80
C LEU A 458 -7.10 18.42 22.82
N ASP A 459 -6.99 17.14 22.53
CA ASP A 459 -6.31 16.15 23.39
C ASP A 459 -4.83 16.52 23.66
N LYS A 460 -4.21 17.23 22.72
CA LYS A 460 -2.83 17.72 22.85
C LYS A 460 -2.74 19.16 23.39
N ASN A 461 -3.86 19.74 23.84
CA ASN A 461 -3.96 21.12 24.29
C ASN A 461 -3.47 22.15 23.25
N LEU A 462 -3.71 21.87 21.95
CA LEU A 462 -3.31 22.73 20.85
C LEU A 462 -4.52 23.48 20.26
N PRO A 463 -4.40 24.77 19.96
CA PRO A 463 -5.46 25.51 19.29
C PRO A 463 -5.58 25.05 17.83
N ILE A 464 -6.81 24.90 17.38
CA ILE A 464 -7.11 24.59 15.98
C ILE A 464 -8.28 25.45 15.47
N SER A 465 -8.21 25.81 14.20
CA SER A 465 -9.28 26.52 13.48
C SER A 465 -9.73 25.72 12.28
N ASP A 466 -10.95 25.93 11.81
CA ASP A 466 -11.49 25.34 10.57
C ASP A 466 -10.56 25.58 9.37
N THR A 467 -9.95 26.75 9.29
CA THR A 467 -8.98 27.07 8.22
C THR A 467 -7.76 26.16 8.30
N LYS A 468 -7.25 25.90 9.51
CA LYS A 468 -6.11 25.00 9.72
C LYS A 468 -6.46 23.56 9.40
N ILE A 469 -7.66 23.08 9.76
CA ILE A 469 -8.16 21.74 9.41
C ILE A 469 -8.20 21.57 7.89
N ARG A 470 -8.79 22.54 7.17
CA ARG A 470 -8.84 22.50 5.69
C ARG A 470 -7.45 22.53 5.07
N GLN A 471 -6.52 23.29 5.62
CA GLN A 471 -5.13 23.32 5.17
C GLN A 471 -4.45 21.96 5.37
N LEU A 472 -4.57 21.36 6.56
CA LEU A 472 -4.05 20.03 6.85
C LEU A 472 -4.64 19.00 5.88
N CYS A 473 -5.96 19.01 5.69
CA CYS A 473 -6.59 18.09 4.75
C CYS A 473 -6.05 18.26 3.32
N SER A 474 -5.83 19.48 2.86
CA SER A 474 -5.23 19.75 1.56
C SER A 474 -3.77 19.28 1.48
N ASP A 475 -2.97 19.53 2.52
CA ASP A 475 -1.56 19.14 2.57
C ASP A 475 -1.38 17.60 2.59
N TYR A 476 -2.36 16.88 3.16
CA TYR A 476 -2.38 15.43 3.21
C TYR A 476 -3.33 14.78 2.18
N LEU A 477 -3.71 15.52 1.14
CA LEU A 477 -4.49 15.04 -0.02
C LEU A 477 -5.86 14.45 0.35
N PHE A 478 -6.52 14.97 1.37
CA PHE A 478 -7.92 14.72 1.62
C PHE A 478 -8.78 15.67 0.80
N THR A 479 -9.90 15.17 0.32
CA THR A 479 -10.90 15.95 -0.41
C THR A 479 -11.91 16.57 0.55
N SER A 480 -12.70 17.52 0.07
CA SER A 480 -13.79 18.10 0.88
C SER A 480 -14.84 17.06 1.28
N THR A 481 -15.06 16.04 0.47
CA THR A 481 -15.98 14.93 0.75
C THR A 481 -15.45 13.99 1.83
N ASP A 482 -14.12 13.86 2.00
CA ASP A 482 -13.54 13.03 3.04
C ASP A 482 -13.75 13.59 4.46
N LEU A 483 -13.98 14.91 4.59
CA LEU A 483 -14.12 15.59 5.88
C LEU A 483 -15.25 15.03 6.75
N ASP A 484 -16.34 14.59 6.12
CA ASP A 484 -17.54 14.12 6.80
C ASP A 484 -17.54 12.57 6.97
N ILE A 485 -16.55 11.88 6.43
CA ILE A 485 -16.43 10.42 6.51
C ILE A 485 -15.86 10.03 7.87
N PRO A 486 -16.49 9.06 8.60
CA PRO A 486 -15.92 8.49 9.82
C PRO A 486 -14.56 7.84 9.58
N ILE A 487 -13.63 7.99 10.52
CA ILE A 487 -12.27 7.42 10.41
C ILE A 487 -12.32 5.91 10.14
N MET A 488 -13.24 5.16 10.74
CA MET A 488 -13.37 3.72 10.51
C MET A 488 -13.62 3.35 9.04
N GLN A 489 -14.32 4.22 8.29
CA GLN A 489 -14.68 4.01 6.88
C GLN A 489 -13.60 4.50 5.91
N LEU A 490 -12.58 5.18 6.39
CA LEU A 490 -11.45 5.61 5.56
C LEU A 490 -10.64 4.41 5.05
N SER A 491 -10.11 4.54 3.84
CA SER A 491 -9.15 3.55 3.29
C SER A 491 -7.87 3.49 4.15
N GLY A 492 -7.14 2.36 4.07
CA GLY A 492 -5.88 2.21 4.81
C GLY A 492 -4.89 3.34 4.57
N GLY A 493 -4.75 3.81 3.32
CA GLY A 493 -3.89 4.95 2.99
C GLY A 493 -4.40 6.29 3.53
N GLN A 494 -5.72 6.49 3.65
CA GLN A 494 -6.29 7.68 4.30
C GLN A 494 -6.05 7.63 5.81
N LYS A 495 -6.22 6.46 6.43
CA LYS A 495 -5.92 6.23 7.85
C LYS A 495 -4.45 6.51 8.17
N ALA A 496 -3.52 6.01 7.34
CA ALA A 496 -2.09 6.29 7.49
C ALA A 496 -1.78 7.80 7.42
N ARG A 497 -2.40 8.54 6.49
CA ARG A 497 -2.25 9.99 6.39
C ARG A 497 -2.80 10.74 7.61
N PHE A 498 -3.93 10.29 8.18
CA PHE A 498 -4.46 10.83 9.42
C PHE A 498 -3.48 10.61 10.59
N GLN A 499 -2.86 9.42 10.68
CA GLN A 499 -1.84 9.15 11.69
C GLN A 499 -0.61 10.06 11.54
N ILE A 500 -0.16 10.35 10.30
CA ILE A 500 0.94 11.31 10.08
C ILE A 500 0.53 12.71 10.57
N ILE A 501 -0.70 13.16 10.35
CA ILE A 501 -1.21 14.42 10.93
C ILE A 501 -1.13 14.35 12.46
N SER A 502 -1.52 13.21 13.05
CA SER A 502 -1.51 13.01 14.50
C SER A 502 -0.12 13.15 15.10
N ILE A 503 0.87 12.48 14.54
CA ILE A 503 2.23 12.49 15.10
C ILE A 503 2.91 13.86 14.99
N LEU A 504 2.56 14.65 13.98
CA LEU A 504 3.19 15.94 13.70
C LEU A 504 2.48 17.13 14.34
N ALA A 505 1.30 16.93 14.92
CA ALA A 505 0.47 18.01 15.43
C ALA A 505 1.16 18.89 16.49
N ASN A 506 2.01 18.32 17.35
CA ASN A 506 2.67 18.99 18.46
C ASN A 506 4.18 19.28 18.24
N ASP A 507 4.67 19.21 17.01
CA ASP A 507 6.10 19.42 16.68
C ASP A 507 7.02 18.59 17.62
N PRO A 508 7.00 17.25 17.50
CA PRO A 508 7.69 16.36 18.42
C PRO A 508 9.22 16.51 18.36
N GLN A 509 9.94 16.14 19.41
CA GLN A 509 11.39 15.99 19.48
C GLN A 509 11.84 14.52 19.45
N LEU A 510 10.92 13.59 19.80
CA LEU A 510 11.10 12.16 19.63
C LEU A 510 9.97 11.61 18.76
N LEU A 511 10.34 10.93 17.69
CA LEU A 511 9.41 10.16 16.86
C LEU A 511 9.56 8.67 17.17
N ILE A 512 8.44 8.00 17.43
CA ILE A 512 8.37 6.55 17.55
C ILE A 512 7.45 6.05 16.44
N LEU A 513 8.02 5.26 15.51
CA LEU A 513 7.35 4.85 14.29
C LEU A 513 7.28 3.31 14.22
N ASP A 514 6.08 2.74 14.36
CA ASP A 514 5.86 1.29 14.21
C ASP A 514 5.25 0.99 12.83
N GLU A 515 6.09 0.48 11.90
CA GLU A 515 5.75 0.16 10.51
C GLU A 515 5.10 1.32 9.71
N PRO A 516 5.74 2.51 9.64
CA PRO A 516 5.11 3.70 9.07
C PRO A 516 4.93 3.67 7.55
N THR A 517 5.52 2.70 6.86
CA THR A 517 5.41 2.52 5.41
C THR A 517 4.17 1.72 5.01
N ASN A 518 3.55 0.98 5.95
CA ASN A 518 2.36 0.21 5.68
C ASN A 518 1.20 1.10 5.21
N HIS A 519 0.49 0.65 4.20
CA HIS A 519 -0.66 1.33 3.59
C HIS A 519 -0.36 2.67 2.88
N LEU A 520 0.87 3.15 2.88
CA LEU A 520 1.27 4.31 2.08
C LEU A 520 1.58 3.91 0.64
N ASP A 521 1.26 4.77 -0.32
CA ASP A 521 1.71 4.60 -1.70
C ASP A 521 3.17 5.06 -1.88
N LEU A 522 3.83 4.60 -2.93
CA LEU A 522 5.25 4.89 -3.19
C LEU A 522 5.60 6.39 -3.10
N PRO A 523 4.83 7.32 -3.70
CA PRO A 523 5.11 8.74 -3.54
C PRO A 523 5.04 9.23 -2.09
N SER A 524 4.08 8.73 -1.31
CA SER A 524 3.92 9.10 0.11
C SER A 524 5.04 8.54 0.98
N ILE A 525 5.49 7.31 0.71
CA ILE A 525 6.66 6.71 1.37
C ILE A 525 7.90 7.57 1.12
N GLU A 526 8.18 7.97 -0.11
CA GLU A 526 9.33 8.81 -0.44
C GLU A 526 9.29 10.19 0.24
N GLU A 527 8.11 10.78 0.36
CA GLU A 527 7.97 12.07 1.04
C GLU A 527 8.22 11.91 2.54
N LEU A 528 7.70 10.83 3.15
CA LEU A 528 7.98 10.51 4.55
C LEU A 528 9.48 10.26 4.77
N GLU A 529 10.13 9.40 3.97
CA GLU A 529 11.58 9.16 4.01
C GLU A 529 12.38 10.47 3.99
N SER A 530 12.04 11.34 3.05
CA SER A 530 12.76 12.60 2.86
C SER A 530 12.53 13.60 3.99
N ALA A 531 11.34 13.59 4.59
CA ALA A 531 11.05 14.41 5.76
C ALA A 531 11.84 13.91 6.98
N LEU A 532 11.86 12.59 7.20
CA LEU A 532 12.60 11.96 8.30
C LEU A 532 14.11 12.13 8.18
N MET A 533 14.68 12.06 6.97
CA MET A 533 16.12 12.34 6.75
C MET A 533 16.52 13.77 7.12
N ARG A 534 15.62 14.73 7.07
CA ARG A 534 15.86 16.14 7.44
C ARG A 534 15.42 16.48 8.86
N TYR A 535 14.83 15.52 9.54
CA TYR A 535 14.35 15.71 10.90
C TYR A 535 15.50 15.80 11.89
N SER A 536 15.45 16.81 12.76
CA SER A 536 16.51 17.11 13.75
C SER A 536 16.24 16.55 15.14
N GLY A 537 15.13 15.84 15.35
CA GLY A 537 14.85 15.14 16.60
C GLY A 537 15.39 13.71 16.58
N ALA A 538 15.11 12.97 17.65
CA ALA A 538 15.44 11.55 17.74
C ALA A 538 14.33 10.69 17.09
N ILE A 539 14.72 9.55 16.53
CA ILE A 539 13.79 8.59 15.90
C ILE A 539 14.03 7.21 16.48
N ILE A 540 12.96 6.56 16.96
CA ILE A 540 12.92 5.11 17.18
C ILE A 540 11.97 4.54 16.13
N TYR A 541 12.40 3.55 15.35
CA TYR A 541 11.52 3.00 14.34
C TYR A 541 11.61 1.48 14.22
N VAL A 542 10.49 0.89 13.81
CA VAL A 542 10.38 -0.50 13.34
C VAL A 542 9.98 -0.43 11.87
N SER A 543 10.68 -1.12 10.98
CA SER A 543 10.24 -1.29 9.60
C SER A 543 10.81 -2.56 8.97
N HIS A 544 9.99 -3.19 8.13
CA HIS A 544 10.37 -4.33 7.30
C HIS A 544 10.68 -3.92 5.84
N ASP A 545 10.60 -2.63 5.52
CA ASP A 545 10.99 -2.06 4.22
C ASP A 545 12.52 -1.82 4.17
N ASN A 546 13.22 -2.57 3.32
CA ASN A 546 14.68 -2.48 3.19
C ASN A 546 15.12 -1.12 2.62
N TYR A 547 14.35 -0.50 1.71
CA TYR A 547 14.68 0.81 1.17
C TYR A 547 14.53 1.91 2.23
N PHE A 548 13.46 1.85 3.02
CA PHE A 548 13.24 2.76 4.14
C PHE A 548 14.39 2.68 5.16
N ARG A 549 14.82 1.46 5.52
CA ARG A 549 15.94 1.21 6.43
C ARG A 549 17.27 1.69 5.87
N GLN A 550 17.52 1.51 4.57
CA GLN A 550 18.74 2.00 3.92
C GLN A 550 18.82 3.54 3.88
N LYS A 551 17.68 4.21 3.79
CA LYS A 551 17.59 5.67 3.81
C LYS A 551 17.77 6.25 5.23
N LEU A 552 17.14 5.63 6.23
CA LEU A 552 17.16 6.04 7.64
C LEU A 552 18.24 5.29 8.44
N LYS A 553 19.50 5.39 8.00
CA LYS A 553 20.62 4.72 8.67
C LYS A 553 20.75 5.18 10.12
N GLY A 554 20.67 4.24 11.06
CA GLY A 554 20.82 4.48 12.49
C GLY A 554 21.48 3.31 13.22
N GLU A 555 21.56 3.41 14.53
CA GLU A 555 21.93 2.29 15.38
C GLU A 555 20.86 1.19 15.31
N VAL A 556 21.27 -0.08 15.40
CA VAL A 556 20.36 -1.21 15.32
C VAL A 556 20.35 -1.95 16.65
N LEU A 557 19.20 -1.99 17.30
CA LEU A 557 18.93 -2.87 18.43
C LEU A 557 18.24 -4.14 17.92
N ALA A 558 18.98 -5.25 17.94
CA ALA A 558 18.45 -6.56 17.57
C ALA A 558 17.70 -7.17 18.76
N LEU A 559 16.46 -7.60 18.56
CA LEU A 559 15.59 -8.23 19.55
C LEU A 559 15.28 -9.66 19.11
N GLY A 560 15.50 -10.63 20.00
CA GLY A 560 15.19 -12.07 19.82
C GLY A 560 16.35 -12.88 19.33
#